data_6e264c3875436134f1262ca3884ca682
#
_entry.id   6e264c3875436134f1262ca3884ca682
#
_cell.length_a   1.000
_cell.length_b   1.000
_cell.length_c   1.000
_cell.angle_alpha   90.00
_cell.angle_beta   90.00
_cell.angle_gamma   90.00
#
_symmetry.space_group_name_H-M   'P 1'
#
loop_
_entity.id
_entity.type
_entity.pdbx_description
1 polymer ?
#
loop_
_entity_poly.entity_id
_entity_poly.type
_entity_poly.pdbx_seq_one_letter_code
_entity_poly.pdbx_strand_id
1 'polypeptide(L)'
;MTNFTTIRRRIRRLEQLRKMEEDGTFELLPKKEVIKLQGEIERLEKFMGGIKNMNKLPGALFVVDPRKERIAVLEAKKLGIPIVAIVDTNCDPDEIDYVIPGNDDAIRAVKLIAHTIANAVIEGRQGEDAVKEAEEVAETIEAVEETVEEVVEEAAEEAAE
;
A
#
# COMPACT_ATOMS: atom_id res chain seq x y z
N MET A 1 -11.88 5.30 -2.65
CA MET A 1 -11.16 4.49 -3.65
C MET A 1 -11.60 4.83 -5.07
N THR A 2 -12.86 4.92 -5.37
CA THR A 2 -13.38 5.29 -6.72
C THR A 2 -12.90 6.66 -7.21
N ASN A 3 -12.63 7.61 -6.32
CA ASN A 3 -12.12 8.95 -6.64
C ASN A 3 -10.62 9.10 -6.31
N PHE A 4 -9.82 8.07 -6.61
CA PHE A 4 -8.41 7.97 -6.22
C PHE A 4 -7.55 9.14 -6.72
N THR A 5 -7.76 9.58 -7.97
CA THR A 5 -7.01 10.73 -8.55
C THR A 5 -7.20 12.01 -7.76
N THR A 6 -8.42 12.29 -7.29
CA THR A 6 -8.70 13.47 -6.47
C THR A 6 -8.07 13.37 -5.09
N ILE A 7 -8.11 12.19 -4.47
CA ILE A 7 -7.46 11.91 -3.18
C ILE A 7 -5.94 12.09 -3.31
N ARG A 8 -5.31 11.55 -4.35
CA ARG A 8 -3.87 11.76 -4.64
C ARG A 8 -3.50 13.23 -4.79
N ARG A 9 -4.37 14.06 -5.38
CA ARG A 9 -4.15 15.52 -5.45
C ARG A 9 -4.14 16.16 -4.07
N ARG A 10 -5.00 15.71 -3.16
CA ARG A 10 -5.03 16.18 -1.77
C ARG A 10 -3.78 15.75 -0.98
N ILE A 11 -3.31 14.53 -1.21
CA ILE A 11 -2.07 14.03 -0.59
C ILE A 11 -0.87 14.87 -1.07
N ARG A 12 -0.74 15.13 -2.38
CA ARG A 12 0.31 16.01 -2.91
C ARG A 12 0.26 17.42 -2.31
N ARG A 13 -0.96 17.93 -2.04
CA ARG A 13 -1.11 19.23 -1.36
C ARG A 13 -0.57 19.17 0.07
N LEU A 14 -0.81 18.09 0.80
CA LEU A 14 -0.24 17.89 2.14
C LEU A 14 1.30 17.84 2.09
N GLU A 15 1.88 17.11 1.15
CA GLU A 15 3.33 17.03 0.95
C GLU A 15 3.94 18.40 0.64
N GLN A 16 3.30 19.17 -0.24
CA GLN A 16 3.72 20.54 -0.56
C GLN A 16 3.71 21.45 0.67
N LEU A 17 2.65 21.41 1.48
CA LEU A 17 2.54 22.22 2.68
C LEU A 17 3.59 21.84 3.74
N ARG A 18 3.86 20.55 3.92
CA ARG A 18 4.92 20.08 4.80
C ARG A 18 6.30 20.53 4.33
N LYS A 19 6.56 20.43 3.03
CA LYS A 19 7.81 20.93 2.46
C LYS A 19 7.97 22.45 2.65
N MET A 20 6.91 23.24 2.48
CA MET A 20 6.94 24.69 2.75
C MET A 20 7.22 25.02 4.23
N GLU A 21 6.74 24.18 5.15
CA GLU A 21 7.03 24.29 6.58
C GLU A 21 8.51 23.99 6.88
N GLU A 22 9.04 22.89 6.31
CA GLU A 22 10.45 22.46 6.44
C GLU A 22 11.44 23.47 5.81
N ASP A 23 11.10 24.01 4.64
CA ASP A 23 11.92 24.99 3.91
C ASP A 23 11.91 26.40 4.56
N GLY A 24 11.20 26.60 5.69
CA GLY A 24 11.09 27.88 6.39
C GLY A 24 10.24 28.93 5.65
N THR A 25 9.53 28.55 4.58
CA THR A 25 8.69 29.48 3.79
C THR A 25 7.60 30.11 4.66
N PHE A 26 7.16 29.45 5.73
CA PHE A 26 6.16 29.97 6.65
C PHE A 26 6.64 31.21 7.41
N GLU A 27 7.93 31.38 7.61
CA GLU A 27 8.50 32.56 8.26
C GLU A 27 8.37 33.86 7.43
N LEU A 28 8.25 33.69 6.10
CA LEU A 28 8.09 34.78 5.15
C LEU A 28 6.63 35.22 4.97
N LEU A 29 5.67 34.46 5.52
CA LEU A 29 4.25 34.68 5.34
C LEU A 29 3.63 35.45 6.52
N PRO A 30 2.54 36.20 6.28
CA PRO A 30 1.78 36.83 7.37
C PRO A 30 1.26 35.80 8.36
N LYS A 31 1.32 36.05 9.67
CA LYS A 31 0.87 35.14 10.73
C LYS A 31 -0.53 34.55 10.50
N LYS A 32 -1.45 35.34 9.94
CA LYS A 32 -2.82 34.90 9.65
C LYS A 32 -2.87 33.80 8.57
N GLU A 33 -1.97 33.86 7.59
CA GLU A 33 -1.88 32.84 6.54
C GLU A 33 -1.21 31.58 7.07
N VAL A 34 -0.15 31.71 7.85
CA VAL A 34 0.51 30.56 8.51
C VAL A 34 -0.48 29.74 9.33
N ILE A 35 -1.30 30.40 10.16
CA ILE A 35 -2.34 29.71 10.97
C ILE A 35 -3.33 28.95 10.07
N LYS A 36 -3.72 29.51 8.92
CA LYS A 36 -4.62 28.81 7.99
C LYS A 36 -3.97 27.60 7.35
N LEU A 37 -2.69 27.71 6.94
CA LEU A 37 -1.95 26.63 6.32
C LEU A 37 -1.68 25.50 7.32
N GLN A 38 -1.33 25.84 8.56
CA GLN A 38 -1.18 24.86 9.64
C GLN A 38 -2.49 24.12 9.92
N GLY A 39 -3.61 24.82 10.00
CA GLY A 39 -4.92 24.17 10.14
C GLY A 39 -5.31 23.31 8.92
N GLU A 40 -4.85 23.67 7.71
CA GLU A 40 -5.02 22.81 6.51
C GLU A 40 -4.16 21.54 6.63
N ILE A 41 -2.92 21.64 7.09
CA ILE A 41 -2.02 20.50 7.33
C ILE A 41 -2.65 19.53 8.34
N GLU A 42 -3.02 20.01 9.52
CA GLU A 42 -3.63 19.20 10.56
C GLU A 42 -4.87 18.44 10.07
N ARG A 43 -5.73 19.15 9.32
CA ARG A 43 -6.93 18.57 8.74
C ARG A 43 -6.61 17.49 7.71
N LEU A 44 -5.68 17.75 6.79
CA LEU A 44 -5.27 16.78 5.77
C LEU A 44 -4.58 15.58 6.39
N GLU A 45 -3.74 15.77 7.38
CA GLU A 45 -3.04 14.71 8.09
C GLU A 45 -4.01 13.80 8.86
N LYS A 46 -4.98 14.40 9.54
CA LYS A 46 -6.03 13.66 10.25
C LYS A 46 -6.83 12.72 9.32
N PHE A 47 -7.16 13.17 8.11
CA PHE A 47 -8.02 12.40 7.21
C PHE A 47 -7.25 11.56 6.18
N MET A 48 -6.03 11.92 5.83
CA MET A 48 -5.27 11.30 4.75
C MET A 48 -3.89 10.80 5.15
N GLY A 49 -3.46 11.03 6.39
CA GLY A 49 -2.15 10.62 6.87
C GLY A 49 -1.89 9.12 6.72
N GLY A 50 -2.92 8.30 6.94
CA GLY A 50 -2.82 6.83 6.81
C GLY A 50 -2.60 6.32 5.38
N ILE A 51 -2.91 7.13 4.36
CA ILE A 51 -2.81 6.74 2.95
C ILE A 51 -1.78 7.56 2.16
N LYS A 52 -0.97 8.38 2.83
CA LYS A 52 0.01 9.25 2.17
C LYS A 52 1.00 8.49 1.29
N ASN A 53 1.44 7.31 1.72
CA ASN A 53 2.40 6.48 1.00
C ASN A 53 1.75 5.55 -0.04
N MET A 54 0.43 5.58 -0.20
CA MET A 54 -0.30 4.71 -1.12
C MET A 54 -0.27 5.26 -2.55
N ASN A 55 0.56 4.67 -3.41
CA ASN A 55 0.77 5.13 -4.79
C ASN A 55 -0.24 4.55 -5.79
N LYS A 56 -0.83 3.40 -5.50
CA LYS A 56 -1.80 2.67 -6.33
C LYS A 56 -2.97 2.20 -5.48
N LEU A 57 -4.04 1.77 -6.13
CA LEU A 57 -5.18 1.14 -5.44
C LEU A 57 -4.70 -0.11 -4.69
N PRO A 58 -5.28 -0.41 -3.52
CA PRO A 58 -4.91 -1.60 -2.76
C PRO A 58 -5.35 -2.87 -3.49
N GLY A 59 -4.57 -3.95 -3.34
CA GLY A 59 -4.89 -5.26 -3.88
C GLY A 59 -5.96 -6.01 -3.07
N ALA A 60 -6.15 -5.64 -1.80
CA ALA A 60 -7.21 -6.15 -0.93
C ALA A 60 -7.61 -5.09 0.10
N LEU A 61 -8.80 -5.22 0.65
CA LEU A 61 -9.34 -4.35 1.69
C LEU A 61 -9.70 -5.17 2.94
N PHE A 62 -9.10 -4.83 4.09
CA PHE A 62 -9.52 -5.35 5.38
C PHE A 62 -10.45 -4.38 6.08
N VAL A 63 -11.63 -4.84 6.48
CA VAL A 63 -12.69 -4.03 7.08
C VAL A 63 -13.07 -4.55 8.46
N VAL A 64 -13.17 -3.65 9.41
CA VAL A 64 -13.77 -3.89 10.71
C VAL A 64 -15.15 -3.23 10.71
N ASP A 65 -16.20 -3.96 11.07
CA ASP A 65 -17.59 -3.52 11.01
C ASP A 65 -18.03 -3.06 9.59
N PRO A 66 -18.32 -4.00 8.67
CA PRO A 66 -18.77 -3.70 7.31
C PRO A 66 -20.03 -2.83 7.23
N ARG A 67 -20.85 -2.87 8.28
CA ARG A 67 -22.08 -2.05 8.34
C ARG A 67 -21.78 -0.57 8.51
N LYS A 68 -20.82 -0.22 9.38
CA LYS A 68 -20.38 1.17 9.55
C LYS A 68 -19.56 1.65 8.35
N GLU A 69 -18.73 0.78 7.78
CA GLU A 69 -17.84 1.08 6.65
C GLU A 69 -18.47 0.69 5.29
N ARG A 70 -19.79 0.70 5.19
CA ARG A 70 -20.52 0.29 3.99
C ARG A 70 -20.08 1.01 2.71
N ILE A 71 -19.70 2.28 2.81
CA ILE A 71 -19.21 3.04 1.65
C ILE A 71 -17.91 2.42 1.11
N ALA A 72 -17.00 2.03 1.99
CA ALA A 72 -15.74 1.39 1.61
C ALA A 72 -15.99 0.03 0.94
N VAL A 73 -16.92 -0.77 1.48
CA VAL A 73 -17.35 -2.06 0.91
C VAL A 73 -17.91 -1.88 -0.50
N LEU A 74 -18.84 -0.95 -0.71
CA LEU A 74 -19.44 -0.67 -2.01
C LEU A 74 -18.40 -0.15 -3.03
N GLU A 75 -17.47 0.68 -2.60
CA GLU A 75 -16.38 1.16 -3.47
C GLU A 75 -15.43 0.03 -3.86
N ALA A 76 -15.06 -0.85 -2.94
CA ALA A 76 -14.21 -2.00 -3.21
C ALA A 76 -14.86 -2.97 -4.20
N LYS A 77 -16.15 -3.32 -4.00
CA LYS A 77 -16.93 -4.13 -4.95
C LYS A 77 -16.96 -3.52 -6.34
N LYS A 78 -17.19 -2.21 -6.43
CA LYS A 78 -17.20 -1.52 -7.73
C LYS A 78 -15.87 -1.56 -8.46
N LEU A 79 -14.77 -1.64 -7.72
CA LEU A 79 -13.40 -1.69 -8.26
C LEU A 79 -12.87 -3.12 -8.41
N GLY A 80 -13.62 -4.14 -8.01
CA GLY A 80 -13.18 -5.54 -8.03
C GLY A 80 -12.07 -5.83 -7.03
N ILE A 81 -11.99 -5.07 -5.93
CA ILE A 81 -11.00 -5.25 -4.86
C ILE A 81 -11.57 -6.26 -3.86
N PRO A 82 -10.91 -7.40 -3.61
CA PRO A 82 -11.37 -8.39 -2.65
C PRO A 82 -11.42 -7.83 -1.23
N ILE A 83 -12.47 -8.21 -0.50
CA ILE A 83 -12.78 -7.70 0.83
C ILE A 83 -12.63 -8.82 1.85
N VAL A 84 -11.79 -8.61 2.85
CA VAL A 84 -11.67 -9.41 4.06
C VAL A 84 -12.30 -8.62 5.20
N ALA A 85 -13.23 -9.17 5.94
CA ALA A 85 -13.87 -8.40 7.02
C ALA A 85 -14.19 -9.23 8.27
N ILE A 86 -14.16 -8.56 9.42
CA ILE A 86 -14.75 -9.09 10.65
C ILE A 86 -16.26 -8.88 10.54
N VAL A 87 -17.00 -9.97 10.59
CA VAL A 87 -18.46 -9.97 10.45
C VAL A 87 -19.10 -10.45 11.76
N ASP A 88 -19.86 -9.59 12.37
CA ASP A 88 -20.70 -9.90 13.53
C ASP A 88 -22.16 -10.13 13.08
N THR A 89 -23.05 -10.41 13.99
CA THR A 89 -24.48 -10.71 13.76
C THR A 89 -25.28 -9.58 13.14
N ASN A 90 -24.74 -8.37 13.12
CA ASN A 90 -25.36 -7.15 12.57
C ASN A 90 -25.04 -6.89 11.09
N CYS A 91 -24.22 -7.74 10.46
CA CYS A 91 -23.74 -7.59 9.08
C CYS A 91 -24.21 -8.72 8.18
N ASP A 92 -24.30 -8.43 6.87
CA ASP A 92 -24.61 -9.41 5.84
C ASP A 92 -23.30 -10.07 5.33
N PRO A 93 -23.09 -11.37 5.57
CA PRO A 93 -21.87 -12.06 5.13
C PRO A 93 -21.78 -12.20 3.61
N ASP A 94 -22.90 -12.18 2.87
CA ASP A 94 -22.91 -12.32 1.41
C ASP A 94 -22.30 -11.10 0.67
N GLU A 95 -22.09 -10.02 1.40
CA GLU A 95 -21.41 -8.83 0.87
C GLU A 95 -19.88 -8.90 0.95
N ILE A 96 -19.32 -9.91 1.58
CA ILE A 96 -17.88 -10.03 1.91
C ILE A 96 -17.28 -11.26 1.24
N ASP A 97 -16.13 -11.10 0.59
CA ASP A 97 -15.47 -12.21 -0.11
C ASP A 97 -14.82 -13.20 0.88
N TYR A 98 -14.20 -12.68 1.95
CA TYR A 98 -13.54 -13.48 2.98
C TYR A 98 -14.05 -13.06 4.36
N VAL A 99 -14.97 -13.84 4.89
CA VAL A 99 -15.63 -13.58 6.18
C VAL A 99 -14.78 -14.11 7.34
N ILE A 100 -14.52 -13.25 8.31
CA ILE A 100 -13.94 -13.63 9.61
C ILE A 100 -15.06 -13.47 10.65
N PRO A 101 -15.67 -14.55 11.12
CA PRO A 101 -16.71 -14.44 12.15
C PRO A 101 -16.08 -14.00 13.47
N GLY A 102 -16.59 -12.92 14.02
CA GLY A 102 -16.02 -12.37 15.25
C GLY A 102 -16.73 -11.10 15.72
N ASN A 103 -16.43 -10.70 16.96
CA ASN A 103 -16.97 -9.47 17.52
C ASN A 103 -16.17 -8.26 17.01
N ASP A 104 -16.86 -7.30 16.42
CA ASP A 104 -16.29 -6.08 15.84
C ASP A 104 -16.28 -4.87 16.79
N ASP A 105 -16.92 -4.98 17.97
CA ASP A 105 -16.94 -3.92 19.00
C ASP A 105 -15.89 -4.13 20.12
N ALA A 106 -15.41 -5.35 20.31
CA ALA A 106 -14.45 -5.67 21.36
C ALA A 106 -13.03 -5.30 20.99
N ILE A 107 -12.44 -4.32 21.65
CA ILE A 107 -11.07 -3.83 21.40
C ILE A 107 -10.04 -4.96 21.36
N ARG A 108 -10.17 -5.96 22.25
CA ARG A 108 -9.24 -7.10 22.29
C ARG A 108 -9.37 -8.02 21.07
N ALA A 109 -10.59 -8.26 20.61
CA ALA A 109 -10.87 -9.09 19.44
C ALA A 109 -10.33 -8.40 18.17
N VAL A 110 -10.66 -7.12 17.96
CA VAL A 110 -10.17 -6.32 16.85
C VAL A 110 -8.65 -6.26 16.83
N LYS A 111 -8.00 -6.03 17.99
CA LYS A 111 -6.53 -6.00 18.09
C LYS A 111 -5.90 -7.33 17.70
N LEU A 112 -6.45 -8.46 18.15
CA LEU A 112 -5.95 -9.80 17.83
C LEU A 112 -6.03 -10.07 16.32
N ILE A 113 -7.20 -9.84 15.73
CA ILE A 113 -7.43 -10.11 14.30
C ILE A 113 -6.59 -9.16 13.45
N ALA A 114 -6.55 -7.86 13.78
CA ALA A 114 -5.72 -6.90 13.05
C ALA A 114 -4.22 -7.26 13.10
N HIS A 115 -3.73 -7.75 14.24
CA HIS A 115 -2.36 -8.22 14.36
C HIS A 115 -2.09 -9.47 13.49
N THR A 116 -3.02 -10.41 13.47
CA THR A 116 -2.91 -11.62 12.63
C THR A 116 -2.89 -11.27 11.13
N ILE A 117 -3.77 -10.36 10.71
CA ILE A 117 -3.79 -9.86 9.31
C ILE A 117 -2.48 -9.14 8.98
N ALA A 118 -1.97 -8.30 9.88
CA ALA A 118 -0.70 -7.60 9.66
C ALA A 118 0.47 -8.59 9.48
N ASN A 119 0.54 -9.63 10.30
CA ASN A 119 1.56 -10.67 10.18
C ASN A 119 1.44 -11.44 8.86
N ALA A 120 0.23 -11.80 8.45
CA ALA A 120 0.00 -12.46 7.16
C ALA A 120 0.44 -11.59 5.96
N VAL A 121 0.23 -10.27 6.02
CA VAL A 121 0.71 -9.34 4.99
C VAL A 121 2.24 -9.27 4.97
N ILE A 122 2.88 -9.25 6.14
CA ILE A 122 4.35 -9.24 6.25
C ILE A 122 4.93 -10.53 5.67
N GLU A 123 4.40 -11.68 6.06
CA GLU A 123 4.82 -12.99 5.55
C GLU A 123 4.65 -13.10 4.02
N GLY A 124 3.51 -12.63 3.50
CA GLY A 124 3.25 -12.63 2.06
C GLY A 124 4.25 -11.77 1.29
N ARG A 125 4.60 -10.60 1.83
CA ARG A 125 5.59 -9.71 1.20
C ARG A 125 7.01 -10.28 1.25
N GLN A 126 7.40 -10.90 2.36
CA GLN A 126 8.71 -11.55 2.46
C GLN A 126 8.85 -12.72 1.47
N GLY A 127 7.76 -13.45 1.25
CA GLY A 127 7.73 -14.50 0.22
C GLY A 127 7.87 -13.94 -1.20
N GLU A 128 7.19 -12.84 -1.53
CA GLU A 128 7.33 -12.17 -2.83
C GLU A 128 8.74 -11.60 -3.05
N ASP A 129 9.34 -11.01 -2.03
CA ASP A 129 10.69 -10.44 -2.12
C ASP A 129 11.73 -11.57 -2.31
N ALA A 130 11.60 -12.70 -1.63
CA ALA A 130 12.45 -13.86 -1.80
C ALA A 130 12.32 -14.51 -3.20
N VAL A 131 11.12 -14.52 -3.78
CA VAL A 131 10.90 -15.01 -5.15
C VAL A 131 11.57 -14.09 -6.17
N LYS A 132 11.43 -12.77 -6.02
CA LYS A 132 12.09 -11.79 -6.91
C LYS A 132 13.61 -11.85 -6.85
N GLU A 133 14.18 -11.97 -5.63
CA GLU A 133 15.63 -12.16 -5.48
C GLU A 133 16.10 -13.45 -6.16
N ALA A 134 15.33 -14.54 -6.09
CA ALA A 134 15.66 -15.78 -6.78
C ALA A 134 15.55 -15.66 -8.31
N GLU A 135 14.56 -14.93 -8.83
CA GLU A 135 14.41 -14.65 -10.26
C GLU A 135 15.56 -13.77 -10.77
N GLU A 136 15.94 -12.69 -10.07
CA GLU A 136 17.08 -11.84 -10.44
C GLU A 136 18.42 -12.62 -10.44
N VAL A 137 18.60 -13.54 -9.50
CA VAL A 137 19.80 -14.41 -9.45
C VAL A 137 19.79 -15.39 -10.63
N ALA A 138 18.63 -15.96 -10.98
CA ALA A 138 18.52 -16.86 -12.12
C ALA A 138 18.82 -16.15 -13.45
N GLU A 139 18.26 -14.96 -13.69
CA GLU A 139 18.55 -14.14 -14.87
C GLU A 139 20.05 -13.77 -14.97
N THR A 140 20.69 -13.46 -13.84
CA THR A 140 22.13 -13.16 -13.83
C THR A 140 22.98 -14.39 -14.12
N ILE A 141 22.58 -15.59 -13.69
CA ILE A 141 23.27 -16.84 -14.01
C ILE A 141 23.17 -17.16 -15.50
N GLU A 142 21.95 -17.07 -16.09
CA GLU A 142 21.74 -17.29 -17.52
C GLU A 142 22.58 -16.33 -18.37
N ALA A 143 22.63 -15.04 -18.01
CA ALA A 143 23.45 -14.05 -18.72
C ALA A 143 24.96 -14.34 -18.61
N VAL A 144 25.43 -14.89 -17.49
CA VAL A 144 26.83 -15.27 -17.31
C VAL A 144 27.15 -16.56 -18.10
N GLU A 145 26.23 -17.53 -18.13
CA GLU A 145 26.41 -18.75 -18.93
C GLU A 145 26.50 -18.43 -20.44
N GLU A 146 25.62 -17.56 -20.96
CA GLU A 146 25.70 -17.11 -22.35
C GLU A 146 27.06 -16.44 -22.68
N THR A 147 27.54 -15.56 -21.80
CA THR A 147 28.84 -14.89 -22.02
C THR A 147 30.03 -15.84 -21.92
N VAL A 148 29.93 -16.85 -21.09
CA VAL A 148 30.99 -17.89 -20.99
C VAL A 148 31.00 -18.80 -22.21
N GLU A 149 29.84 -19.17 -22.77
CA GLU A 149 29.77 -19.95 -24.00
C GLU A 149 30.36 -19.17 -25.18
N GLU A 150 30.01 -17.88 -25.35
CA GLU A 150 30.61 -17.03 -26.40
C GLU A 150 32.13 -16.91 -26.28
N VAL A 151 32.68 -16.71 -25.09
CA VAL A 151 34.14 -16.61 -24.87
C VAL A 151 34.85 -17.96 -25.09
N VAL A 152 34.21 -19.08 -24.79
CA VAL A 152 34.77 -20.41 -25.03
C VAL A 152 34.77 -20.73 -26.53
N GLU A 153 33.75 -20.31 -27.29
CA GLU A 153 33.65 -20.50 -28.73
C GLU A 153 34.68 -19.64 -29.47
N GLU A 154 34.85 -18.37 -29.08
CA GLU A 154 35.89 -17.47 -29.58
C GLU A 154 37.32 -18.01 -29.35
N ALA A 155 37.57 -18.52 -28.13
CA ALA A 155 38.88 -19.12 -27.77
C ALA A 155 39.16 -20.43 -28.53
N ALA A 156 38.13 -21.17 -28.89
CA ALA A 156 38.25 -22.41 -29.66
C ALA A 156 38.54 -22.13 -31.15
N GLU A 157 37.98 -21.05 -31.70
CA GLU A 157 38.27 -20.59 -33.08
C GLU A 157 39.72 -20.04 -33.20
N GLU A 158 40.18 -19.23 -32.23
CA GLU A 158 41.57 -18.73 -32.21
C GLU A 158 42.65 -19.84 -32.08
N ALA A 159 42.30 -20.95 -31.44
CA ALA A 159 43.24 -22.09 -31.30
C ALA A 159 43.26 -23.02 -32.49
N ALA A 160 42.37 -22.83 -33.49
CA ALA A 160 42.29 -23.64 -34.71
C ALA A 160 42.94 -22.99 -35.93
N GLU A 161 43.39 -21.73 -35.83
CA GLU A 161 44.20 -21.04 -36.84
C GLU A 161 45.72 -21.19 -36.53
#